data_a113afe19cc3155b1323264c44950439
#
_entry.id   a113afe19cc3155b1323264c44950439
#
_cell.length_a   1.000
_cell.length_b   1.000
_cell.length_c   1.000
_cell.angle_alpha   90.00
_cell.angle_beta   90.00
_cell.angle_gamma   90.00
#
_symmetry.space_group_name_H-M   'P 1'
#
loop_
_entity.id
_entity.type
_entity.pdbx_description
1 polymer ?
#
loop_
_entity_poly.entity_id
_entity_poly.type
_entity_poly.pdbx_seq_one_letter_code
_entity_poly.pdbx_strand_id
1 'polypeptide(L)'
;MNVSYLFLAPGFEEMEAIAVVDVLRRGGVDVRTVSVGGGKEVTSAHQVTLRADLSLEQIRPEEAECLIFPGGMPGAQNLSECEKIGRAHV
;
A
#
# COMPACT_ATOMS: atom_id res chain seq x y z
N MET A 1 7.69 2.19 -17.48
CA MET A 1 8.11 1.39 -16.33
C MET A 1 6.91 0.82 -15.62
N ASN A 2 6.96 -0.46 -15.35
CA ASN A 2 5.81 -1.16 -14.80
C ASN A 2 5.97 -1.28 -13.29
N VAL A 3 5.54 -0.26 -12.58
CA VAL A 3 5.59 -0.26 -11.12
C VAL A 3 4.19 -0.55 -10.59
N SER A 4 4.13 -1.34 -9.53
CA SER A 4 2.90 -1.60 -8.81
C SER A 4 3.01 -1.04 -7.41
N TYR A 5 1.94 -0.46 -6.91
CA TYR A 5 1.92 0.13 -5.57
C TYR A 5 1.03 -0.69 -4.65
N LEU A 6 1.56 -1.04 -3.50
CA LEU A 6 0.80 -1.70 -2.45
C LEU A 6 0.61 -0.70 -1.32
N PHE A 7 -0.63 -0.36 -1.02
CA PHE A 7 -0.94 0.71 -0.07
C PHE A 7 -1.06 0.18 1.35
N LEU A 8 -0.36 0.85 2.26
CA LEU A 8 -0.38 0.51 3.68
C LEU A 8 -1.05 1.66 4.43
N ALA A 9 -2.26 1.43 4.92
CA ALA A 9 -2.96 2.40 5.76
C ALA A 9 -2.94 1.89 7.19
N PRO A 10 -3.05 2.78 8.19
CA PRO A 10 -3.10 2.33 9.60
C PRO A 10 -4.16 1.26 9.78
N GLY A 11 -3.78 0.16 10.43
CA GLY A 11 -4.67 -0.96 10.64
C GLY A 11 -4.64 -2.01 9.54
N PHE A 12 -3.69 -1.92 8.61
CA PHE A 12 -3.61 -2.91 7.52
C PHE A 12 -3.31 -4.31 8.07
N GLU A 13 -3.65 -5.34 7.29
CA GLU A 13 -3.37 -6.73 7.67
C GLU A 13 -1.93 -7.05 7.25
N GLU A 14 -1.04 -7.20 8.23
CA GLU A 14 0.39 -7.33 7.96
C GLU A 14 0.74 -8.62 7.22
N MET A 15 0.07 -9.72 7.52
CA MET A 15 0.39 -10.98 6.85
C MET A 15 0.02 -10.92 5.37
N GLU A 16 -1.14 -10.35 5.05
CA GLU A 16 -1.54 -10.23 3.66
C GLU A 16 -0.61 -9.29 2.91
N ALA A 17 -0.30 -8.14 3.51
CA ALA A 17 0.54 -7.16 2.86
C ALA A 17 1.92 -7.72 2.56
N ILE A 18 2.56 -8.30 3.57
CA ILE A 18 3.93 -8.78 3.42
C ILE A 18 3.99 -9.99 2.50
N ALA A 19 3.00 -10.89 2.58
CA ALA A 19 2.97 -12.06 1.71
C ALA A 19 2.87 -11.65 0.23
N VAL A 20 2.03 -10.67 -0.07
CA VAL A 20 1.88 -10.20 -1.44
C VAL A 20 3.17 -9.58 -1.94
N VAL A 21 3.80 -8.72 -1.12
CA VAL A 21 5.07 -8.09 -1.49
C VAL A 21 6.12 -9.16 -1.76
N ASP A 22 6.23 -10.14 -0.86
CA ASP A 22 7.24 -11.19 -0.99
C ASP A 22 7.05 -11.99 -2.28
N VAL A 23 5.82 -12.47 -2.50
CA VAL A 23 5.55 -13.31 -3.67
C VAL A 23 5.77 -12.53 -4.97
N LEU A 24 5.30 -11.29 -5.03
CA LEU A 24 5.43 -10.52 -6.26
C LEU A 24 6.87 -10.16 -6.55
N ARG A 25 7.64 -9.80 -5.52
CA ARG A 25 9.05 -9.48 -5.73
C ARG A 25 9.85 -10.71 -6.14
N ARG A 26 9.51 -11.87 -5.61
CA ARG A 26 10.16 -13.12 -6.05
C ARG A 26 9.88 -13.39 -7.52
N GLY A 27 8.70 -13.00 -7.99
CA GLY A 27 8.33 -13.16 -9.39
C GLY A 27 8.84 -12.08 -10.32
N GLY A 28 9.65 -11.14 -9.81
CA GLY A 28 10.22 -10.10 -10.63
C GLY A 28 9.35 -8.87 -10.82
N VAL A 29 8.28 -8.74 -10.06
CA VAL A 29 7.39 -7.59 -10.16
C VAL A 29 7.96 -6.45 -9.31
N ASP A 30 7.99 -5.23 -9.88
CA ASP A 30 8.44 -4.06 -9.15
C ASP A 30 7.30 -3.54 -8.28
N VAL A 31 7.22 -4.07 -7.06
CA VAL A 31 6.21 -3.67 -6.09
C VAL A 31 6.83 -2.73 -5.08
N ARG A 32 6.20 -1.58 -4.88
CA ARG A 32 6.64 -0.60 -3.90
C ARG A 32 5.52 -0.35 -2.91
N THR A 33 5.87 -0.37 -1.63
CA THR A 33 4.89 -0.10 -0.58
C THR A 33 4.73 1.40 -0.42
N VAL A 34 3.49 1.83 -0.18
CA VAL A 34 3.15 3.23 -0.10
C VAL A 34 2.40 3.49 1.20
N SER A 35 2.91 4.43 1.99
CA SER A 35 2.27 4.80 3.25
C SER A 35 1.12 5.77 3.01
N VAL A 36 -0.02 5.46 3.58
CA VAL A 36 -1.19 6.34 3.56
C VAL A 36 -1.35 6.92 4.97
N GLY A 37 -1.47 8.24 5.07
CA GLY A 37 -1.72 8.87 6.35
C GLY A 37 -0.57 9.70 6.91
N GLY A 38 0.43 10.00 6.09
CA GLY A 38 1.53 10.87 6.51
C GLY A 38 2.74 10.08 6.95
N GLY A 39 3.93 10.56 6.55
CA GLY A 39 5.16 9.88 6.86
C GLY A 39 5.28 8.55 6.14
N LYS A 40 6.32 7.80 6.46
CA LYS A 40 6.55 6.51 5.83
C LYS A 40 6.34 5.33 6.76
N GLU A 41 6.07 5.57 8.04
CA GLU A 41 5.85 4.49 8.99
C GLU A 41 4.35 4.25 9.17
N VAL A 42 3.96 2.99 9.09
CA VAL A 42 2.56 2.59 9.21
C VAL A 42 2.46 1.41 10.16
N THR A 43 1.51 1.46 11.07
CA THR A 43 1.31 0.40 12.05
C THR A 43 0.12 -0.47 11.66
N SER A 44 0.34 -1.77 11.64
CA SER A 44 -0.64 -2.75 11.22
C SER A 44 -1.70 -3.01 12.29
N ALA A 45 -2.66 -3.86 11.95
CA ALA A 45 -3.74 -4.24 12.86
C ALA A 45 -3.23 -4.87 14.15
N HIS A 46 -2.10 -5.55 14.10
CA HIS A 46 -1.54 -6.24 15.26
C HIS A 46 -0.30 -5.52 15.80
N GLN A 47 -0.23 -4.20 15.61
CA GLN A 47 0.80 -3.36 16.21
C GLN A 47 2.20 -3.59 15.66
N VAL A 48 2.30 -4.05 14.41
CA VAL A 48 3.58 -4.15 13.74
C VAL A 48 3.78 -2.89 12.90
N THR A 49 4.85 -2.17 13.16
CA THR A 49 5.13 -0.93 12.42
C THR A 49 6.10 -1.23 11.30
N LEU A 50 5.71 -0.88 10.09
CA LEU A 50 6.54 -1.05 8.91
C LEU A 50 6.90 0.31 8.32
N ARG A 51 8.06 0.37 7.69
CA ARG A 51 8.45 1.55 6.93
C ARG A 51 8.16 1.28 5.46
N ALA A 52 7.29 2.08 4.89
CA ALA A 52 6.97 1.97 3.47
C ALA A 52 8.10 2.52 2.62
N ASP A 53 8.16 2.07 1.37
CA ASP A 53 9.15 2.56 0.43
C ASP A 53 8.90 4.02 0.07
N LEU A 54 7.63 4.39 -0.06
CA LEU A 54 7.23 5.71 -0.52
C LEU A 54 6.10 6.25 0.34
N SER A 55 5.97 7.58 0.33
CA SER A 55 4.78 8.23 0.89
C SER A 55 3.81 8.51 -0.25
N LEU A 56 2.57 8.83 0.12
CA LEU A 56 1.52 9.02 -0.87
C LEU A 56 1.83 10.17 -1.84
N GLU A 57 2.53 11.20 -1.36
CA GLU A 57 2.87 12.34 -2.21
C GLU A 57 3.91 12.01 -3.27
N GLN A 58 4.61 10.90 -3.11
CA GLN A 58 5.72 10.53 -3.99
C GLN A 58 5.29 9.64 -5.15
N ILE A 59 4.02 9.28 -5.24
CA ILE A 59 3.56 8.33 -6.25
C ILE A 59 2.69 8.99 -7.29
N ARG A 60 2.57 8.31 -8.42
CA ARG A 60 1.66 8.66 -9.50
C ARG A 60 0.77 7.47 -9.79
N PRO A 61 -0.34 7.32 -9.06
CA PRO A 61 -1.19 6.13 -9.19
C PRO A 61 -1.68 5.89 -10.61
N GLU A 62 -1.89 6.97 -11.36
CA GLU A 62 -2.39 6.85 -12.73
C GLU A 62 -1.38 6.22 -13.67
N GLU A 63 -0.11 6.16 -13.26
CA GLU A 63 0.94 5.56 -14.08
C GLU A 63 1.31 4.16 -13.62
N ALA A 64 0.66 3.66 -12.57
CA ALA A 64 0.99 2.36 -12.05
C ALA A 64 0.36 1.26 -12.89
N GLU A 65 1.06 0.13 -12.96
CA GLU A 65 0.51 -1.03 -13.63
C GLU A 65 -0.61 -1.65 -12.79
N CYS A 66 -0.45 -1.63 -11.47
CA CYS A 66 -1.42 -2.24 -10.57
C CYS A 66 -1.43 -1.50 -9.25
N LEU A 67 -2.63 -1.33 -8.68
CA LEU A 67 -2.81 -0.79 -7.34
C LEU A 67 -3.33 -1.91 -6.46
N ILE A 68 -2.61 -2.19 -5.38
CA ILE A 68 -2.89 -3.33 -4.52
C ILE A 68 -3.29 -2.84 -3.15
N PHE A 69 -4.43 -3.33 -2.66
CA PHE A 69 -4.99 -2.93 -1.37
C PHE A 69 -5.10 -4.17 -0.48
N PRO A 70 -4.18 -4.34 0.47
CA PRO A 70 -4.30 -5.47 1.38
C PRO A 70 -5.51 -5.30 2.27
N GLY A 71 -6.08 -6.42 2.70
CA GLY A 71 -7.24 -6.40 3.57
C GLY A 71 -6.92 -5.86 4.95
N GLY A 72 -7.93 -5.86 5.80
CA GLY A 72 -7.79 -5.43 7.18
C GLY A 72 -8.68 -4.24 7.49
N MET A 73 -9.41 -4.35 8.57
CA MET A 73 -10.20 -3.25 9.11
C MET A 73 -9.50 -2.77 10.36
N PRO A 74 -9.26 -1.48 10.54
CA PRO A 74 -9.77 -0.33 9.77
C PRO A 74 -8.91 0.05 8.56
N GLY A 75 -7.87 -0.70 8.22
CA GLY A 75 -7.00 -0.33 7.13
C GLY A 75 -7.74 -0.12 5.81
N ALA A 76 -8.64 -1.05 5.47
CA ALA A 76 -9.40 -0.95 4.23
C ALA A 76 -10.29 0.29 4.22
N GLN A 77 -10.89 0.62 5.35
CA GLN A 77 -11.72 1.80 5.46
C GLN A 77 -10.89 3.08 5.27
N ASN A 78 -9.72 3.11 5.89
CA ASN A 78 -8.83 4.26 5.75
C ASN A 78 -8.43 4.47 4.29
N LEU A 79 -8.20 3.39 3.56
CA LEU A 79 -7.87 3.50 2.14
C LEU A 79 -9.05 4.02 1.32
N SER A 80 -10.25 3.55 1.62
CA SER A 80 -11.42 3.97 0.86
C SER A 80 -11.73 5.45 1.05
N GLU A 81 -11.26 6.03 2.15
CA GLU A 81 -11.47 7.44 2.43
C GLU A 81 -10.37 8.33 1.86
N CYS A 82 -9.33 7.76 1.28
CA CYS A 82 -8.24 8.54 0.71
C CYS A 82 -8.63 9.04 -0.67
N GLU A 83 -8.75 10.36 -0.78
CA GLU A 83 -9.22 10.96 -2.02
C GLU A 83 -8.32 10.69 -3.20
N LYS A 84 -7.00 10.76 -2.98
CA LYS A 84 -6.06 10.54 -4.06
C LYS A 84 -6.18 9.13 -4.63
N ILE A 85 -6.29 8.13 -3.74
CA ILE A 85 -6.42 6.75 -4.18
C ILE A 85 -7.79 6.54 -4.84
N GLY A 86 -8.83 7.14 -4.26
CA GLY A 86 -10.16 7.03 -4.83
C GLY A 86 -10.25 7.56 -6.25
N ARG A 87 -9.51 8.63 -6.54
CA ARG A 87 -9.51 9.19 -7.88
C ARG A 87 -8.76 8.31 -8.88
N ALA A 88 -7.73 7.62 -8.42
CA ALA A 88 -6.93 6.78 -9.29
C ALA A 88 -7.53 5.40 -9.48
N HIS A 89 -8.36 4.99 -8.55
CA HIS A 89 -8.95 3.66 -8.57
C HIS A 89 -10.11 3.62 -9.55
N VAL A 90 -10.03 2.73 -10.49
CA VAL A 90 -11.05 2.57 -11.52
C VAL A 90 -11.62 1.17 -11.49
#